data_57eb78aa7fb488038df68ef7bb385daf
#
_entry.id   57eb78aa7fb488038df68ef7bb385daf
#
_cell.length_a   1.000
_cell.length_b   1.000
_cell.length_c   1.000
_cell.angle_alpha   90.00
_cell.angle_beta   90.00
_cell.angle_gamma   90.00
#
_symmetry.space_group_name_H-M   'P 1'
#
loop_
_entity.id
_entity.type
_entity.pdbx_description
1 polymer ?
#
loop_
_entity_poly.entity_id
_entity_poly.type
_entity_poly.pdbx_seq_one_letter_code
_entity_poly.pdbx_strand_id
1 'polypeptide(L)'
;MLLSVANMASAAAPSIILDPGHDPLYQGARGSCGEFEVSYNDRIVAAYLKTTSAHVITTRDAGQPPRILKRKTGESGASQSRYTLKTSLQARTTLANSSKAGLFISIHHDSTAERFIMADSSLCHGRGGHTLLPEFKARNDIGFNVFVDQDPKNPHYQHSLRFAKLLGQELVGLGRKPSNYHYFPEDDCRSCRPVVRELGIWHQQLYVLRHVRMPAVLVEVGNIADAEDEALINSDQFRAQFALAVNRAVDRYFSVAASD
;
A
#
# COMPACT_ATOMS: atom_id res chain seq x y z
N MET A 1 -2.79 50.86 -19.42
CA MET A 1 -2.47 49.96 -18.33
C MET A 1 -2.83 48.54 -18.81
N LEU A 2 -1.84 47.84 -19.40
CA LEU A 2 -2.04 46.49 -19.95
C LEU A 2 -1.84 45.47 -18.81
N LEU A 3 -2.90 44.78 -18.42
CA LEU A 3 -2.86 43.67 -17.49
C LEU A 3 -2.19 42.50 -18.24
N SER A 4 -0.97 42.17 -17.82
CA SER A 4 -0.28 40.93 -18.22
C SER A 4 -1.01 39.72 -17.61
N VAL A 5 -1.74 39.00 -18.44
CA VAL A 5 -2.28 37.68 -18.05
C VAL A 5 -1.08 36.72 -18.07
N ALA A 6 -0.58 36.42 -16.86
CA ALA A 6 0.43 35.38 -16.72
C ALA A 6 -0.18 34.05 -17.18
N ASN A 7 0.38 33.49 -18.23
CA ASN A 7 0.04 32.18 -18.76
C ASN A 7 0.52 31.14 -17.73
N MET A 8 -0.35 30.71 -16.80
CA MET A 8 -0.07 29.61 -15.89
C MET A 8 0.00 28.35 -16.77
N ALA A 9 1.22 27.96 -17.13
CA ALA A 9 1.44 26.66 -17.73
C ALA A 9 0.82 25.60 -16.82
N SER A 10 -0.17 24.89 -17.32
CA SER A 10 -0.76 23.75 -16.58
C SER A 10 0.35 22.75 -16.32
N ALA A 11 0.74 22.59 -15.05
CA ALA A 11 1.67 21.53 -14.68
C ALA A 11 1.08 20.19 -15.12
N ALA A 12 1.91 19.36 -15.76
CA ALA A 12 1.48 18.04 -16.19
C ALA A 12 0.98 17.26 -14.94
N ALA A 13 -0.11 16.51 -15.13
CA ALA A 13 -0.69 15.71 -14.05
C ALA A 13 0.39 14.76 -13.45
N PRO A 14 0.41 14.57 -12.14
CA PRO A 14 1.31 13.63 -11.49
C PRO A 14 1.24 12.23 -12.12
N SER A 15 2.38 11.57 -12.30
CA SER A 15 2.42 10.20 -12.80
C SER A 15 2.90 9.27 -11.70
N ILE A 16 2.10 8.27 -11.34
CA ILE A 16 2.36 7.36 -10.24
C ILE A 16 2.19 5.89 -10.66
N ILE A 17 2.92 5.01 -10.00
CA ILE A 17 2.65 3.58 -9.98
C ILE A 17 1.77 3.27 -8.78
N LEU A 18 0.65 2.59 -9.02
CA LEU A 18 -0.18 2.03 -7.98
C LEU A 18 -0.07 0.50 -8.04
N ASP A 19 0.41 -0.09 -6.96
CA ASP A 19 0.69 -1.51 -6.87
C ASP A 19 -0.32 -2.18 -5.93
N PRO A 20 -1.40 -2.79 -6.47
CA PRO A 20 -2.28 -3.61 -5.61
C PRO A 20 -1.50 -4.84 -5.17
N GLY A 21 -1.18 -4.93 -3.87
CA GLY A 21 -0.41 -6.01 -3.30
C GLY A 21 -1.02 -7.38 -3.57
N HIS A 22 -0.22 -8.42 -3.47
CA HIS A 22 -0.62 -9.80 -3.75
C HIS A 22 -1.16 -10.02 -5.18
N ASP A 23 -1.62 -11.23 -5.48
CA ASP A 23 -2.27 -11.61 -6.72
C ASP A 23 -3.05 -12.93 -6.52
N PRO A 24 -3.88 -13.38 -7.49
CA PRO A 24 -4.72 -14.58 -7.30
C PRO A 24 -3.98 -15.88 -6.97
N LEU A 25 -2.68 -15.97 -7.24
CA LEU A 25 -1.85 -17.14 -6.92
C LEU A 25 -1.13 -17.01 -5.57
N TYR A 26 -0.95 -15.78 -5.07
CA TYR A 26 -0.33 -15.42 -3.79
C TYR A 26 -1.23 -14.39 -3.08
N GLN A 27 -2.33 -14.90 -2.51
CA GLN A 27 -3.49 -14.10 -2.14
C GLN A 27 -3.32 -13.24 -0.88
N GLY A 28 -2.21 -13.39 -0.13
CA GLY A 28 -1.98 -12.69 1.12
C GLY A 28 -2.71 -13.31 2.31
N ALA A 29 -2.90 -12.53 3.34
CA ALA A 29 -3.55 -12.94 4.58
C ALA A 29 -5.06 -13.18 4.37
N ARG A 30 -5.69 -13.83 5.38
CA ARG A 30 -7.15 -13.97 5.44
C ARG A 30 -7.74 -12.94 6.40
N GLY A 31 -8.76 -12.25 5.93
CA GLY A 31 -9.61 -11.41 6.75
C GLY A 31 -10.53 -12.22 7.65
N SER A 32 -11.17 -11.55 8.60
CA SER A 32 -11.97 -12.18 9.66
C SER A 32 -13.12 -13.03 9.13
N CYS A 33 -13.65 -12.71 7.96
CA CYS A 33 -14.67 -13.51 7.26
C CYS A 33 -14.11 -14.43 6.17
N GLY A 34 -12.80 -14.63 6.12
CA GLY A 34 -12.13 -15.61 5.26
C GLY A 34 -11.82 -15.14 3.85
N GLU A 35 -12.12 -13.89 3.51
CA GLU A 35 -11.71 -13.29 2.26
C GLU A 35 -10.20 -13.00 2.27
N PHE A 36 -9.54 -13.09 1.12
CA PHE A 36 -8.10 -12.88 1.04
C PHE A 36 -7.74 -11.42 0.79
N GLU A 37 -6.58 -11.02 1.30
CA GLU A 37 -6.03 -9.66 1.23
C GLU A 37 -6.01 -9.08 -0.19
N VAL A 38 -5.75 -9.89 -1.20
CA VAL A 38 -5.76 -9.46 -2.60
C VAL A 38 -7.07 -8.76 -3.00
N SER A 39 -8.21 -9.21 -2.47
CA SER A 39 -9.52 -8.64 -2.78
C SER A 39 -9.73 -7.26 -2.13
N TYR A 40 -9.23 -7.06 -0.92
CA TYR A 40 -9.26 -5.75 -0.24
C TYR A 40 -8.37 -4.75 -0.98
N ASN A 41 -7.15 -5.17 -1.37
CA ASN A 41 -6.23 -4.35 -2.15
C ASN A 41 -6.86 -3.90 -3.48
N ASP A 42 -7.53 -4.81 -4.19
CA ASP A 42 -8.21 -4.51 -5.45
C ASP A 42 -9.34 -3.49 -5.27
N ARG A 43 -10.14 -3.61 -4.19
CA ARG A 43 -11.23 -2.65 -3.90
C ARG A 43 -10.72 -1.26 -3.56
N ILE A 44 -9.66 -1.13 -2.78
CA ILE A 44 -9.02 0.17 -2.48
C ILE A 44 -8.48 0.81 -3.76
N VAL A 45 -7.76 0.05 -4.57
CA VAL A 45 -7.22 0.55 -5.84
C VAL A 45 -8.34 0.98 -6.78
N ALA A 46 -9.41 0.19 -6.90
CA ALA A 46 -10.57 0.54 -7.72
C ALA A 46 -11.27 1.84 -7.25
N ALA A 47 -11.35 2.08 -5.92
CA ALA A 47 -11.88 3.33 -5.38
C ALA A 47 -10.98 4.52 -5.71
N TYR A 48 -9.67 4.37 -5.59
CA TYR A 48 -8.71 5.41 -5.93
C TYR A 48 -8.77 5.80 -7.41
N LEU A 49 -8.80 4.81 -8.32
CA LEU A 49 -8.85 5.05 -9.78
C LEU A 49 -10.11 5.81 -10.23
N LYS A 50 -11.20 5.79 -9.44
CA LYS A 50 -12.42 6.56 -9.73
C LYS A 50 -12.32 8.04 -9.37
N THR A 51 -11.37 8.42 -8.52
CA THR A 51 -11.33 9.77 -7.91
C THR A 51 -10.07 10.55 -8.27
N THR A 52 -9.05 9.89 -8.79
CA THR A 52 -7.75 10.53 -9.05
C THR A 52 -7.72 11.27 -10.37
N SER A 53 -7.02 12.41 -10.39
CA SER A 53 -6.61 13.13 -11.60
C SER A 53 -5.18 12.78 -12.05
N ALA A 54 -4.43 12.02 -11.23
CA ALA A 54 -3.08 11.58 -11.57
C ALA A 54 -3.11 10.57 -12.73
N HIS A 55 -2.04 10.57 -13.54
CA HIS A 55 -1.79 9.49 -14.48
C HIS A 55 -1.31 8.25 -13.71
N VAL A 56 -2.14 7.21 -13.65
CA VAL A 56 -1.88 5.99 -12.87
C VAL A 56 -1.53 4.82 -13.79
N ILE A 57 -0.42 4.17 -13.48
CA ILE A 57 -0.05 2.86 -14.04
C ILE A 57 -0.19 1.83 -12.92
N THR A 58 -1.04 0.82 -13.10
CA THR A 58 -1.18 -0.29 -12.15
C THR A 58 -0.20 -1.41 -12.48
N THR A 59 0.39 -2.04 -11.46
CA THR A 59 1.31 -3.17 -11.65
C THR A 59 0.60 -4.44 -12.10
N ARG A 60 -0.69 -4.55 -11.81
CA ARG A 60 -1.60 -5.59 -12.28
C ARG A 60 -3.03 -5.08 -12.36
N ASP A 61 -3.84 -5.74 -13.15
CA ASP A 61 -5.28 -5.51 -13.17
C ASP A 61 -5.95 -6.29 -12.01
N ALA A 62 -7.12 -5.84 -11.55
CA ALA A 62 -7.89 -6.51 -10.49
C ALA A 62 -8.18 -7.98 -10.87
N GLY A 63 -7.98 -8.90 -9.92
CA GLY A 63 -8.17 -10.32 -10.14
C GLY A 63 -7.19 -10.98 -11.12
N GLN A 64 -6.13 -10.28 -11.56
CA GLN A 64 -5.13 -10.80 -12.48
C GLN A 64 -3.73 -10.80 -11.84
N PRO A 65 -2.84 -11.73 -12.23
CA PRO A 65 -1.43 -11.65 -11.88
C PRO A 65 -0.74 -10.48 -12.60
N PRO A 66 0.40 -9.97 -12.09
CA PRO A 66 1.19 -8.95 -12.77
C PRO A 66 1.59 -9.37 -14.18
N ARG A 67 1.59 -8.42 -15.10
CA ARG A 67 2.02 -8.67 -16.46
C ARG A 67 3.52 -8.93 -16.50
N ILE A 68 3.92 -10.13 -16.90
CA ILE A 68 5.33 -10.45 -17.14
C ILE A 68 5.72 -9.80 -18.46
N LEU A 69 6.51 -8.73 -18.39
CA LEU A 69 7.06 -8.11 -19.59
C LEU A 69 8.06 -9.10 -20.22
N LYS A 70 7.71 -9.62 -21.41
CA LYS A 70 8.62 -10.47 -22.19
C LYS A 70 9.90 -9.67 -22.47
N ARG A 71 11.07 -10.15 -22.04
CA ARG A 71 12.34 -9.63 -22.53
C ARG A 71 12.34 -9.81 -24.05
N LYS A 72 12.68 -8.72 -24.77
CA LYS A 72 13.04 -8.81 -26.20
C LYS A 72 14.39 -9.56 -26.31
N THR A 73 14.35 -10.87 -26.23
CA THR A 73 15.50 -11.71 -26.58
C THR A 73 15.02 -12.69 -27.61
N GLY A 74 15.65 -12.64 -28.79
CA GLY A 74 15.37 -13.54 -29.89
C GLY A 74 15.85 -14.97 -29.64
N GLU A 75 15.47 -15.57 -28.52
CA GLU A 75 15.74 -16.97 -28.20
C GLU A 75 14.42 -17.75 -28.23
N SER A 76 14.23 -18.45 -29.32
CA SER A 76 13.29 -19.56 -29.47
C SER A 76 13.70 -20.66 -28.49
N GLY A 77 12.86 -20.91 -27.48
CA GLY A 77 13.09 -22.02 -26.54
C GLY A 77 12.99 -21.65 -25.07
N ALA A 78 12.24 -20.61 -24.71
CA ALA A 78 11.99 -20.32 -23.32
C ALA A 78 11.05 -21.39 -22.72
N SER A 79 11.61 -22.30 -21.91
CA SER A 79 10.91 -22.98 -20.84
C SER A 79 9.97 -21.96 -20.18
N GLN A 80 8.66 -22.26 -20.10
CA GLN A 80 7.71 -21.43 -19.34
C GLN A 80 8.25 -21.32 -17.92
N SER A 81 8.89 -20.20 -17.58
CA SER A 81 9.39 -19.94 -16.25
C SER A 81 8.22 -20.09 -15.29
N ARG A 82 8.33 -21.05 -14.36
CA ARG A 82 7.30 -21.35 -13.39
C ARG A 82 6.97 -20.06 -12.64
N TYR A 83 5.71 -19.62 -12.67
CA TYR A 83 5.27 -18.45 -11.91
C TYR A 83 5.51 -18.70 -10.41
N THR A 84 6.19 -17.78 -9.75
CA THR A 84 6.55 -17.85 -8.33
C THR A 84 6.31 -16.48 -7.69
N LEU A 85 6.25 -16.43 -6.36
CA LEU A 85 6.17 -15.14 -5.64
C LEU A 85 7.30 -14.20 -6.08
N LYS A 86 8.52 -14.72 -6.25
CA LYS A 86 9.66 -13.92 -6.73
C LYS A 86 9.41 -13.33 -8.11
N THR A 87 8.89 -14.11 -9.05
CA THR A 87 8.58 -13.61 -10.40
C THR A 87 7.44 -12.60 -10.41
N SER A 88 6.45 -12.75 -9.52
CA SER A 88 5.40 -11.74 -9.29
C SER A 88 6.00 -10.41 -8.85
N LEU A 89 6.83 -10.42 -7.80
CA LEU A 89 7.48 -9.23 -7.28
C LEU A 89 8.43 -8.58 -8.30
N GLN A 90 9.18 -9.40 -9.06
CA GLN A 90 10.05 -8.91 -10.14
C GLN A 90 9.26 -8.24 -11.27
N ALA A 91 8.09 -8.78 -11.66
CA ALA A 91 7.26 -8.21 -12.69
C ALA A 91 6.76 -6.81 -12.30
N ARG A 92 6.32 -6.63 -11.03
CA ARG A 92 5.88 -5.35 -10.47
C ARG A 92 6.98 -4.30 -10.54
N THR A 93 8.16 -4.63 -10.00
CA THR A 93 9.31 -3.69 -9.97
C THR A 93 9.88 -3.43 -11.35
N THR A 94 9.84 -4.41 -12.26
CA THR A 94 10.28 -4.22 -13.66
C THR A 94 9.35 -3.26 -14.39
N LEU A 95 8.03 -3.42 -14.25
CA LEU A 95 7.05 -2.50 -14.83
C LEU A 95 7.25 -1.09 -14.28
N ALA A 96 7.33 -0.94 -12.95
CA ALA A 96 7.55 0.35 -12.30
C ALA A 96 8.81 1.03 -12.84
N ASN A 97 9.94 0.31 -12.90
CA ASN A 97 11.24 0.84 -13.32
C ASN A 97 11.31 1.14 -14.83
N SER A 98 10.42 0.58 -15.64
CA SER A 98 10.31 0.89 -17.08
C SER A 98 9.44 2.11 -17.37
N SER A 99 8.74 2.63 -16.37
CA SER A 99 7.89 3.81 -16.47
C SER A 99 8.67 5.10 -16.17
N LYS A 100 8.02 6.24 -16.43
CA LYS A 100 8.49 7.58 -16.04
C LYS A 100 7.74 8.11 -14.82
N ALA A 101 7.11 7.24 -14.02
CA ALA A 101 6.39 7.65 -12.84
C ALA A 101 7.33 8.20 -11.77
N GLY A 102 6.86 9.20 -11.03
CA GLY A 102 7.63 9.88 -9.99
C GLY A 102 7.40 9.33 -8.59
N LEU A 103 6.49 8.35 -8.42
CA LEU A 103 6.13 7.79 -7.12
C LEU A 103 5.55 6.38 -7.29
N PHE A 104 5.92 5.47 -6.39
CA PHE A 104 5.38 4.12 -6.27
C PHE A 104 4.62 3.97 -4.95
N ILE A 105 3.36 3.53 -5.01
CA ILE A 105 2.50 3.29 -3.85
C ILE A 105 1.99 1.85 -3.91
N SER A 106 2.44 1.00 -2.98
CA SER A 106 1.93 -0.35 -2.82
C SER A 106 0.82 -0.38 -1.77
N ILE A 107 -0.30 -1.02 -2.09
CA ILE A 107 -1.50 -1.11 -1.24
C ILE A 107 -1.62 -2.52 -0.71
N HIS A 108 -1.64 -2.63 0.60
CA HIS A 108 -1.74 -3.86 1.37
C HIS A 108 -2.71 -3.71 2.55
N HIS A 109 -3.00 -4.83 3.20
CA HIS A 109 -3.74 -4.89 4.45
C HIS A 109 -3.02 -5.83 5.40
N ASP A 110 -2.73 -5.30 6.58
CA ASP A 110 -2.03 -6.03 7.63
C ASP A 110 -2.88 -7.17 8.21
N SER A 111 -2.22 -8.11 8.86
CA SER A 111 -2.84 -9.18 9.60
C SER A 111 -2.02 -9.44 10.87
N THR A 112 -2.54 -10.26 11.75
CA THR A 112 -1.92 -10.58 13.05
C THR A 112 -1.63 -12.07 13.11
N ALA A 113 -0.56 -12.45 13.80
CA ALA A 113 -0.19 -13.85 13.99
C ALA A 113 -1.32 -14.66 14.63
N GLU A 114 -1.51 -15.91 14.16
CA GLU A 114 -2.63 -16.79 14.56
C GLU A 114 -2.79 -16.94 16.08
N ARG A 115 -1.70 -16.89 16.86
CA ARG A 115 -1.74 -16.96 18.33
C ARG A 115 -2.49 -15.80 19.01
N PHE A 116 -2.77 -14.73 18.28
CA PHE A 116 -3.53 -13.58 18.76
C PHE A 116 -4.93 -13.50 18.18
N ILE A 117 -5.36 -14.54 17.49
CA ILE A 117 -6.64 -14.64 16.80
C ILE A 117 -7.52 -15.66 17.54
N MET A 118 -8.80 -15.37 17.66
CA MET A 118 -9.82 -16.28 18.20
C MET A 118 -10.98 -16.46 17.23
N ALA A 119 -11.58 -17.64 17.25
CA ALA A 119 -12.81 -17.88 16.50
C ALA A 119 -13.99 -17.12 17.14
N ASP A 120 -14.85 -16.57 16.31
CA ASP A 120 -16.10 -15.92 16.72
C ASP A 120 -17.25 -16.38 15.80
N SER A 121 -18.17 -17.16 16.39
CA SER A 121 -19.29 -17.74 15.67
C SER A 121 -20.37 -16.72 15.27
N SER A 122 -20.38 -15.53 15.88
CA SER A 122 -21.34 -14.46 15.62
C SER A 122 -21.01 -13.68 14.34
N LEU A 123 -19.76 -13.72 13.89
CA LEU A 123 -19.29 -12.98 12.72
C LEU A 123 -19.84 -13.55 11.41
N CYS A 124 -19.65 -12.78 10.34
CA CYS A 124 -19.89 -13.22 8.96
C CYS A 124 -21.34 -13.70 8.72
N HIS A 125 -22.30 -12.96 9.28
CA HIS A 125 -23.73 -13.28 9.22
C HIS A 125 -24.06 -14.63 9.87
N GLY A 126 -23.42 -14.95 10.99
CA GLY A 126 -23.65 -16.18 11.73
C GLY A 126 -23.00 -17.43 11.12
N ARG A 127 -22.16 -17.29 10.10
CA ARG A 127 -21.40 -18.41 9.51
C ARG A 127 -20.10 -18.71 10.25
N GLY A 128 -19.77 -17.84 11.22
CA GLY A 128 -18.52 -17.90 11.96
C GLY A 128 -17.34 -17.25 11.22
N GLY A 129 -16.43 -16.72 11.99
CA GLY A 129 -15.21 -16.08 11.51
C GLY A 129 -14.16 -16.06 12.61
N HIS A 130 -13.26 -15.11 12.55
CA HIS A 130 -12.27 -14.87 13.59
C HIS A 130 -12.10 -13.37 13.86
N THR A 131 -11.55 -13.04 15.03
CA THR A 131 -11.16 -11.68 15.40
C THR A 131 -9.95 -11.74 16.33
N LEU A 132 -9.40 -10.58 16.67
CA LEU A 132 -8.29 -10.49 17.59
C LEU A 132 -8.73 -10.80 19.02
N LEU A 133 -7.84 -11.45 19.80
CA LEU A 133 -8.04 -11.65 21.23
C LEU A 133 -8.27 -10.30 21.92
N PRO A 134 -9.24 -10.22 22.87
CA PRO A 134 -9.52 -8.98 23.61
C PRO A 134 -8.30 -8.39 24.32
N GLU A 135 -7.47 -9.24 24.95
CA GLU A 135 -6.24 -8.83 25.62
C GLU A 135 -5.18 -8.29 24.65
N PHE A 136 -5.16 -8.76 23.39
CA PHE A 136 -4.30 -8.20 22.36
C PHE A 136 -4.80 -6.81 21.94
N LYS A 137 -6.09 -6.67 21.67
CA LYS A 137 -6.73 -5.37 21.33
C LYS A 137 -6.56 -4.35 22.45
N ALA A 138 -6.64 -4.75 23.71
CA ALA A 138 -6.49 -3.85 24.85
C ALA A 138 -5.07 -3.25 24.97
N ARG A 139 -4.05 -3.93 24.42
CA ARG A 139 -2.64 -3.50 24.48
C ARG A 139 -2.15 -2.84 23.20
N ASN A 140 -2.89 -2.97 22.10
CA ASN A 140 -2.44 -2.54 20.79
C ASN A 140 -3.45 -1.59 20.14
N ASP A 141 -2.92 -0.55 19.49
CA ASP A 141 -3.69 0.24 18.55
C ASP A 141 -3.78 -0.53 17.23
N ILE A 142 -5.01 -0.81 16.80
CA ILE A 142 -5.30 -1.44 15.51
C ILE A 142 -5.55 -0.33 14.50
N GLY A 143 -4.88 -0.40 13.35
CA GLY A 143 -5.01 0.64 12.36
C GLY A 143 -4.05 0.48 11.19
N PHE A 144 -3.50 1.59 10.71
CA PHE A 144 -2.68 1.61 9.51
C PHE A 144 -1.17 1.67 9.80
N ASN A 145 -0.37 1.26 8.81
CA ASN A 145 1.08 1.46 8.78
C ASN A 145 1.52 1.95 7.40
N VAL A 146 2.61 2.70 7.35
CA VAL A 146 3.27 3.10 6.10
C VAL A 146 4.74 2.68 6.18
N PHE A 147 5.17 1.83 5.27
CA PHE A 147 6.54 1.33 5.22
C PHE A 147 7.38 2.09 4.20
N VAL A 148 8.62 2.38 4.58
CA VAL A 148 9.68 2.94 3.73
C VAL A 148 10.95 2.10 3.84
N ASP A 149 11.79 2.12 2.82
CA ASP A 149 13.12 1.51 2.88
C ASP A 149 14.18 2.53 3.30
N GLN A 150 14.65 2.43 4.54
CA GLN A 150 15.65 3.31 5.14
C GLN A 150 17.10 2.82 4.87
N ASP A 151 17.32 1.99 3.85
CA ASP A 151 18.68 1.60 3.49
C ASP A 151 19.50 2.86 3.14
N PRO A 152 20.69 3.08 3.75
CA PRO A 152 21.56 4.22 3.42
C PRO A 152 21.95 4.31 1.93
N LYS A 153 21.85 3.20 1.21
CA LYS A 153 22.11 3.12 -0.23
C LYS A 153 20.89 3.47 -1.08
N ASN A 154 19.70 3.65 -0.48
CA ASN A 154 18.51 4.03 -1.21
C ASN A 154 18.49 5.54 -1.47
N PRO A 155 18.79 6.01 -2.71
CA PRO A 155 18.84 7.43 -3.02
C PRO A 155 17.47 8.11 -2.92
N HIS A 156 16.38 7.34 -2.88
CA HIS A 156 15.00 7.83 -2.85
C HIS A 156 14.42 7.92 -1.44
N TYR A 157 15.16 7.50 -0.40
CA TYR A 157 14.63 7.42 0.97
C TYR A 157 14.00 8.72 1.46
N GLN A 158 14.65 9.87 1.29
CA GLN A 158 14.13 11.16 1.78
C GLN A 158 12.82 11.55 1.08
N HIS A 159 12.72 11.29 -0.21
CA HIS A 159 11.49 11.53 -0.97
C HIS A 159 10.37 10.56 -0.58
N SER A 160 10.71 9.28 -0.36
CA SER A 160 9.77 8.27 0.16
C SER A 160 9.25 8.67 1.54
N LEU A 161 10.14 9.08 2.45
CA LEU A 161 9.78 9.55 3.79
C LEU A 161 8.90 10.80 3.74
N ARG A 162 9.18 11.74 2.84
CA ARG A 162 8.35 12.94 2.65
C ARG A 162 6.91 12.54 2.25
N PHE A 163 6.75 11.66 1.27
CA PHE A 163 5.44 11.18 0.88
C PHE A 163 4.76 10.39 2.00
N ALA A 164 5.48 9.50 2.69
CA ALA A 164 4.95 8.75 3.82
C ALA A 164 4.39 9.66 4.92
N LYS A 165 5.09 10.77 5.23
CA LYS A 165 4.61 11.77 6.21
C LYS A 165 3.32 12.44 5.75
N LEU A 166 3.23 12.83 4.49
CA LEU A 166 2.01 13.43 3.93
C LEU A 166 0.85 12.44 4.00
N LEU A 167 1.06 11.19 3.60
CA LEU A 167 0.03 10.16 3.65
C LEU A 167 -0.38 9.85 5.10
N GLY A 168 0.57 9.68 6.01
CA GLY A 168 0.29 9.45 7.43
C GLY A 168 -0.53 10.57 8.06
N GLN A 169 -0.23 11.84 7.75
CA GLN A 169 -1.02 12.99 8.20
C GLN A 169 -2.47 12.95 7.69
N GLU A 170 -2.66 12.60 6.41
CA GLU A 170 -4.00 12.46 5.83
C GLU A 170 -4.79 11.33 6.49
N LEU A 171 -4.14 10.17 6.77
CA LEU A 171 -4.81 9.04 7.42
C LEU A 171 -5.17 9.33 8.88
N VAL A 172 -4.28 9.98 9.64
CA VAL A 172 -4.59 10.47 10.99
C VAL A 172 -5.73 11.48 10.95
N GLY A 173 -5.74 12.38 9.96
CA GLY A 173 -6.82 13.33 9.72
C GLY A 173 -8.18 12.70 9.41
N LEU A 174 -8.21 11.47 8.89
CA LEU A 174 -9.43 10.65 8.74
C LEU A 174 -9.89 9.98 10.03
N GLY A 175 -9.18 10.17 11.15
CA GLY A 175 -9.44 9.49 12.41
C GLY A 175 -8.84 8.08 12.49
N ARG A 176 -8.00 7.66 11.53
CA ARG A 176 -7.30 6.38 11.61
C ARG A 176 -6.18 6.45 12.63
N LYS A 177 -6.03 5.40 13.42
CA LYS A 177 -4.90 5.26 14.34
C LYS A 177 -3.72 4.60 13.63
N PRO A 178 -2.48 5.08 13.84
CA PRO A 178 -1.29 4.29 13.53
C PRO A 178 -1.28 2.99 14.33
N SER A 179 -1.03 1.87 13.67
CA SER A 179 -0.87 0.60 14.39
C SER A 179 0.45 0.57 15.14
N ASN A 180 0.44 0.04 16.35
CA ASN A 180 1.63 -0.07 17.19
C ASN A 180 2.07 -1.51 17.44
N TYR A 181 1.39 -2.49 16.87
CA TYR A 181 1.66 -3.89 17.17
C TYR A 181 3.06 -4.33 16.72
N HIS A 182 3.66 -3.69 15.72
CA HIS A 182 5.05 -3.93 15.32
C HIS A 182 6.11 -3.44 16.33
N TYR A 183 5.69 -2.81 17.42
CA TYR A 183 6.60 -2.43 18.53
C TYR A 183 6.93 -3.59 19.46
N PHE A 184 6.12 -4.63 19.47
CA PHE A 184 6.22 -5.68 20.47
C PHE A 184 7.17 -6.79 20.01
N PRO A 185 7.95 -7.38 20.95
CA PRO A 185 8.88 -8.47 20.63
C PRO A 185 8.19 -9.71 20.07
N GLU A 186 6.90 -9.86 20.38
CA GLU A 186 6.07 -10.97 19.91
C GLU A 186 5.67 -10.84 18.43
N ASP A 187 5.82 -9.65 17.85
CA ASP A 187 5.63 -9.45 16.42
C ASP A 187 6.74 -10.14 15.64
N ASP A 188 6.35 -10.84 14.57
CA ASP A 188 7.28 -11.56 13.71
C ASP A 188 8.10 -10.63 12.79
N CYS A 189 7.86 -9.31 12.83
CA CYS A 189 8.59 -8.33 12.04
C CYS A 189 9.96 -7.98 12.64
N ARG A 190 10.92 -8.90 12.59
CA ARG A 190 12.27 -8.71 13.14
C ARG A 190 13.05 -7.54 12.51
N SER A 191 12.71 -7.13 11.31
CA SER A 191 13.37 -6.04 10.58
C SER A 191 12.64 -4.70 10.68
N CYS A 192 11.44 -4.65 11.25
CA CYS A 192 10.68 -3.41 11.43
C CYS A 192 11.38 -2.47 12.41
N ARG A 193 11.47 -1.20 12.04
CA ARG A 193 11.99 -0.14 12.89
C ARG A 193 11.08 1.08 12.77
N PRO A 194 10.69 1.70 13.89
CA PRO A 194 9.89 2.92 13.84
C PRO A 194 10.70 4.08 13.26
N VAL A 195 10.07 4.85 12.38
CA VAL A 195 10.65 6.07 11.78
C VAL A 195 9.91 7.32 12.29
N VAL A 196 8.57 7.33 12.21
CA VAL A 196 7.70 8.40 12.76
C VAL A 196 6.46 7.71 13.35
N ARG A 197 6.50 7.45 14.65
CA ARG A 197 5.48 6.63 15.35
C ARG A 197 4.07 7.21 15.26
N GLU A 198 3.95 8.52 15.50
CA GLU A 198 2.69 9.25 15.49
C GLU A 198 2.02 9.31 14.13
N LEU A 199 2.73 8.96 13.06
CA LEU A 199 2.22 8.86 11.70
C LEU A 199 2.23 7.42 11.17
N GLY A 200 2.51 6.43 12.01
CA GLY A 200 2.55 5.02 11.62
C GLY A 200 3.62 4.67 10.60
N ILE A 201 4.74 5.43 10.58
CA ILE A 201 5.80 5.23 9.58
C ILE A 201 6.88 4.33 10.12
N TRP A 202 7.17 3.25 9.37
CA TRP A 202 8.11 2.21 9.70
C TRP A 202 9.15 2.01 8.61
N HIS A 203 10.32 1.54 9.00
CA HIS A 203 11.26 0.93 8.07
C HIS A 203 11.04 -0.58 8.03
N GLN A 204 10.99 -1.13 6.81
CA GLN A 204 11.07 -2.56 6.56
C GLN A 204 11.73 -2.86 5.21
N GLN A 205 12.53 -3.94 5.14
CA GLN A 205 13.21 -4.35 3.92
C GLN A 205 12.29 -5.15 2.97
N LEU A 206 11.23 -4.50 2.50
CA LEU A 206 10.29 -5.11 1.57
C LEU A 206 10.85 -5.13 0.14
N TYR A 207 10.61 -6.24 -0.57
CA TYR A 207 11.18 -6.44 -1.90
C TYR A 207 10.85 -5.29 -2.86
N VAL A 208 9.58 -4.90 -2.97
CA VAL A 208 9.16 -3.84 -3.89
C VAL A 208 9.82 -2.50 -3.56
N LEU A 209 9.91 -2.12 -2.28
CA LEU A 209 10.52 -0.87 -1.85
C LEU A 209 12.03 -0.80 -2.14
N ARG A 210 12.71 -1.96 -2.10
CA ARG A 210 14.16 -2.05 -2.35
C ARG A 210 14.53 -2.09 -3.82
N HIS A 211 13.60 -2.51 -4.70
CA HIS A 211 13.93 -2.78 -6.11
C HIS A 211 13.31 -1.79 -7.08
N VAL A 212 12.39 -0.94 -6.67
CA VAL A 212 11.94 0.19 -7.50
C VAL A 212 12.98 1.32 -7.49
N ARG A 213 13.09 2.04 -8.62
CA ARG A 213 14.07 3.12 -8.83
C ARG A 213 13.39 4.48 -8.81
N MET A 214 12.49 4.67 -7.86
CA MET A 214 11.75 5.90 -7.61
C MET A 214 11.35 5.95 -6.13
N PRO A 215 10.94 7.13 -5.61
CA PRO A 215 10.33 7.23 -4.28
C PRO A 215 9.20 6.22 -4.12
N ALA A 216 9.17 5.49 -2.99
CA ALA A 216 8.27 4.36 -2.81
C ALA A 216 7.78 4.22 -1.37
N VAL A 217 6.52 3.89 -1.21
CA VAL A 217 5.92 3.48 0.05
C VAL A 217 5.07 2.22 -0.14
N LEU A 218 4.92 1.45 0.94
CA LEU A 218 3.88 0.43 1.07
C LEU A 218 2.98 0.84 2.23
N VAL A 219 1.68 0.87 2.00
CA VAL A 219 0.70 1.19 3.03
C VAL A 219 -0.13 -0.04 3.37
N GLU A 220 -0.12 -0.39 4.64
CA GLU A 220 -1.08 -1.29 5.26
C GLU A 220 -2.27 -0.45 5.69
N VAL A 221 -3.41 -0.58 5.00
CA VAL A 221 -4.58 0.29 5.17
C VAL A 221 -5.28 0.07 6.51
N GLY A 222 -5.18 -1.14 7.03
CA GLY A 222 -5.72 -1.59 8.30
C GLY A 222 -5.44 -3.07 8.52
N ASN A 223 -5.97 -3.64 9.61
CA ASN A 223 -5.75 -5.03 10.00
C ASN A 223 -6.99 -5.88 9.71
N ILE A 224 -6.92 -6.75 8.70
CA ILE A 224 -8.05 -7.60 8.28
C ILE A 224 -8.32 -8.80 9.21
N ALA A 225 -7.43 -9.09 10.18
CA ALA A 225 -7.69 -10.09 11.21
C ALA A 225 -8.58 -9.54 12.35
N ASP A 226 -8.73 -8.20 12.45
CA ASP A 226 -9.67 -7.57 13.36
C ASP A 226 -11.01 -7.33 12.66
N ALA A 227 -12.09 -7.93 13.18
CA ALA A 227 -13.40 -7.87 12.55
C ALA A 227 -13.98 -6.45 12.46
N GLU A 228 -13.67 -5.57 13.43
CA GLU A 228 -14.13 -4.18 13.42
C GLU A 228 -13.36 -3.36 12.39
N ASP A 229 -12.04 -3.51 12.36
CA ASP A 229 -11.20 -2.79 11.39
C ASP A 229 -11.45 -3.29 9.96
N GLU A 230 -11.60 -4.62 9.76
CA GLU A 230 -12.00 -5.19 8.47
C GLU A 230 -13.34 -4.62 7.99
N ALA A 231 -14.35 -4.55 8.85
CA ALA A 231 -15.65 -3.98 8.49
C ALA A 231 -15.54 -2.50 8.10
N LEU A 232 -14.73 -1.73 8.83
CA LEU A 232 -14.48 -0.32 8.52
C LEU A 232 -13.82 -0.15 7.14
N ILE A 233 -12.65 -0.79 6.93
CA ILE A 233 -11.88 -0.63 5.69
C ILE A 233 -12.61 -1.21 4.47
N ASN A 234 -13.51 -2.15 4.69
CA ASN A 234 -14.32 -2.75 3.63
C ASN A 234 -15.57 -1.93 3.29
N SER A 235 -15.88 -0.86 4.02
CA SER A 235 -17.01 0.01 3.70
C SER A 235 -16.72 0.90 2.50
N ASP A 236 -17.75 1.16 1.67
CA ASP A 236 -17.64 2.08 0.53
C ASP A 236 -17.25 3.49 0.98
N GLN A 237 -17.78 3.93 2.11
CA GLN A 237 -17.49 5.24 2.68
C GLN A 237 -16.00 5.39 3.01
N PHE A 238 -15.43 4.41 3.71
CA PHE A 238 -14.01 4.45 4.06
C PHE A 238 -13.12 4.42 2.81
N ARG A 239 -13.42 3.53 1.85
CA ARG A 239 -12.64 3.44 0.61
C ARG A 239 -12.64 4.74 -0.18
N ALA A 240 -13.77 5.44 -0.23
CA ALA A 240 -13.85 6.77 -0.87
C ALA A 240 -13.03 7.82 -0.10
N GLN A 241 -13.12 7.85 1.23
CA GLN A 241 -12.33 8.77 2.07
C GLN A 241 -10.82 8.51 1.97
N PHE A 242 -10.42 7.24 1.99
CA PHE A 242 -9.03 6.83 1.81
C PHE A 242 -8.48 7.28 0.44
N ALA A 243 -9.25 7.05 -0.62
CA ALA A 243 -8.89 7.48 -1.97
C ALA A 243 -8.65 9.00 -2.04
N LEU A 244 -9.53 9.80 -1.43
CA LEU A 244 -9.36 11.26 -1.36
C LEU A 244 -8.14 11.66 -0.52
N ALA A 245 -7.84 10.95 0.56
CA ALA A 245 -6.66 11.19 1.38
C ALA A 245 -5.36 10.93 0.59
N VAL A 246 -5.31 9.81 -0.14
CA VAL A 246 -4.17 9.51 -1.02
C VAL A 246 -4.01 10.58 -2.11
N ASN A 247 -5.11 11.03 -2.74
CA ASN A 247 -5.06 12.12 -3.73
C ASN A 247 -4.46 13.39 -3.13
N ARG A 248 -4.93 13.85 -1.96
CA ARG A 248 -4.37 15.05 -1.29
C ARG A 248 -2.89 14.88 -0.98
N ALA A 249 -2.47 13.69 -0.52
CA ALA A 249 -1.05 13.42 -0.27
C ALA A 249 -0.22 13.47 -1.56
N VAL A 250 -0.73 12.91 -2.66
CA VAL A 250 -0.09 12.94 -3.99
C VAL A 250 0.02 14.39 -4.50
N ASP A 251 -1.05 15.15 -4.47
CA ASP A 251 -1.07 16.54 -4.94
C ASP A 251 -0.07 17.40 -4.15
N ARG A 252 -0.05 17.29 -2.82
CA ARG A 252 0.92 17.98 -1.96
C ARG A 252 2.35 17.54 -2.22
N TYR A 253 2.56 16.28 -2.49
CA TYR A 253 3.89 15.75 -2.78
C TYR A 253 4.49 16.34 -4.06
N PHE A 254 3.71 16.40 -5.12
CA PHE A 254 4.18 16.92 -6.41
C PHE A 254 4.16 18.44 -6.51
N SER A 255 3.30 19.15 -5.76
CA SER A 255 3.29 20.63 -5.75
C SER A 255 4.59 21.23 -5.19
N VAL A 256 5.20 20.60 -4.19
CA VAL A 256 6.48 21.07 -3.61
C VAL A 256 7.68 20.71 -4.51
N ALA A 257 7.62 19.58 -5.24
CA ALA A 257 8.69 19.18 -6.16
C ALA A 257 8.80 20.09 -7.41
N ALA A 258 7.79 20.92 -7.68
CA ALA A 258 7.82 21.88 -8.77
C ALA A 258 8.45 23.23 -8.36
N SER A 259 8.82 23.38 -7.07
CA SER A 259 9.35 24.64 -6.49
C SER A 259 10.85 24.57 -6.18
N ASP A 260 11.45 23.36 -6.27
CA ASP A 260 12.88 23.09 -6.12
C ASP A 260 13.56 22.87 -7.50
#